data_dd5615180d306e02fc392ceb89c8e305
#
_entry.id   dd5615180d306e02fc392ceb89c8e305
#
_cell.length_a   1.000
_cell.length_b   1.000
_cell.length_c   1.000
_cell.angle_alpha   90.00
_cell.angle_beta   90.00
_cell.angle_gamma   90.00
#
_symmetry.space_group_name_H-M   'P 1'
#
loop_
_entity.id
_entity.type
_entity.pdbx_description
1 polymer ?
#
loop_
_entity_poly.entity_id
_entity_poly.type
_entity_poly.pdbx_seq_one_letter_code
_entity_poly.pdbx_strand_id
1 'polypeptide(L)'
;MACEADLIPHVLGAEGEHLDQGRETRLFDRAQRRQLMRRDKHCTYPGCDRPAAWTRAHHVLHWWDHGRSELDNAALLCERHHTIVHQRRLWADVRRTPDLHGRFVVWDLTEGSYDTELARRRAERAANDPPPLTPERWEAILRGLRSGDLAEQLWARHQAQWYDQGDEAFVPTFFDPRVWDAANNDS
;
A
#
# COMPACT_ATOMS: atom_id res chain seq x y z
N MET A 1 1.49 -29.79 -8.35
CA MET A 1 1.06 -28.58 -9.09
C MET A 1 0.60 -27.59 -8.05
N ALA A 2 1.50 -26.75 -7.55
CA ALA A 2 1.14 -25.59 -6.75
C ALA A 2 0.82 -24.48 -7.75
N CYS A 3 -0.46 -24.13 -7.86
CA CYS A 3 -0.87 -22.95 -8.59
C CYS A 3 -0.20 -21.73 -7.93
N GLU A 4 0.33 -20.82 -8.74
CA GLU A 4 0.69 -19.46 -8.36
C GLU A 4 -0.54 -18.85 -7.70
N ALA A 5 -0.56 -18.87 -6.39
CA ALA A 5 -1.57 -18.19 -5.62
C ALA A 5 -0.91 -16.90 -5.13
N ASP A 6 -1.23 -15.79 -5.77
CA ASP A 6 -1.01 -14.48 -5.18
C ASP A 6 -1.71 -14.47 -3.82
N LEU A 7 -0.90 -14.45 -2.76
CA LEU A 7 -1.42 -14.27 -1.41
C LEU A 7 -1.84 -12.81 -1.26
N ILE A 8 -3.07 -12.49 -1.66
CA ILE A 8 -3.69 -11.23 -1.32
C ILE A 8 -4.08 -11.33 0.17
N PRO A 9 -3.43 -10.61 1.08
CA PRO A 9 -3.79 -10.64 2.49
C PRO A 9 -5.16 -10.01 2.67
N HIS A 10 -6.17 -10.83 2.93
CA HIS A 10 -7.51 -10.36 3.27
C HIS A 10 -7.66 -10.28 4.79
N VAL A 11 -7.94 -9.09 5.30
CA VAL A 11 -8.43 -8.93 6.67
C VAL A 11 -9.94 -9.11 6.64
N LEU A 12 -10.42 -10.20 7.22
CA LEU A 12 -11.84 -10.51 7.29
C LEU A 12 -12.47 -9.87 8.53
N GLY A 13 -13.67 -9.31 8.39
CA GLY A 13 -14.53 -8.93 9.50
C GLY A 13 -15.13 -10.16 10.19
N ALA A 14 -15.84 -9.95 11.29
CA ALA A 14 -16.45 -11.02 12.09
C ALA A 14 -17.49 -11.86 11.32
N GLU A 15 -18.03 -11.33 10.23
CA GLU A 15 -18.98 -12.00 9.33
C GLU A 15 -18.29 -12.54 8.06
N GLY A 16 -16.94 -12.56 8.02
CA GLY A 16 -16.15 -13.04 6.88
C GLY A 16 -16.08 -12.06 5.70
N GLU A 17 -16.54 -10.81 5.87
CA GLU A 17 -16.45 -9.80 4.83
C GLU A 17 -15.02 -9.24 4.72
N HIS A 18 -14.62 -8.88 3.49
CA HIS A 18 -13.31 -8.28 3.22
C HIS A 18 -13.21 -6.86 3.76
N LEU A 19 -12.24 -6.58 4.60
CA LEU A 19 -11.99 -5.24 5.15
C LEU A 19 -10.84 -4.52 4.45
N ASP A 20 -9.87 -5.26 3.94
CA ASP A 20 -8.74 -4.73 3.19
C ASP A 20 -8.64 -5.43 1.83
N GLN A 21 -8.80 -4.67 0.75
CA GLN A 21 -8.84 -5.15 -0.63
C GLN A 21 -7.67 -4.61 -1.49
N GLY A 22 -6.70 -3.97 -0.83
CA GLY A 22 -5.53 -3.45 -1.54
C GLY A 22 -5.89 -2.45 -2.65
N ARG A 23 -5.44 -2.70 -3.87
CA ARG A 23 -5.72 -1.86 -5.05
C ARG A 23 -6.67 -2.51 -6.07
N GLU A 24 -7.29 -3.61 -5.76
CA GLU A 24 -8.25 -4.27 -6.65
C GLU A 24 -9.47 -3.39 -6.95
N THR A 25 -9.96 -2.67 -5.92
CA THR A 25 -11.10 -1.77 -6.06
C THR A 25 -10.80 -0.38 -5.53
N ARG A 26 -11.18 0.65 -6.30
CA ARG A 26 -11.03 2.05 -5.89
C ARG A 26 -11.98 2.45 -4.77
N LEU A 27 -13.18 1.88 -4.75
CA LEU A 27 -14.22 2.30 -3.83
C LEU A 27 -14.22 1.42 -2.58
N PHE A 28 -14.29 2.05 -1.42
CA PHE A 28 -14.53 1.34 -0.17
C PHE A 28 -15.88 0.60 -0.22
N ASP A 29 -15.84 -0.69 0.06
CA ASP A 29 -17.02 -1.52 0.06
C ASP A 29 -17.95 -1.24 1.26
N ARG A 30 -19.06 -1.97 1.31
CA ARG A 30 -20.07 -1.80 2.38
C ARG A 30 -19.52 -2.20 3.75
N ALA A 31 -18.69 -3.25 3.82
CA ALA A 31 -18.12 -3.73 5.06
C ALA A 31 -17.09 -2.74 5.62
N GLN A 32 -16.19 -2.26 4.77
CA GLN A 32 -15.22 -1.22 5.11
C GLN A 32 -15.92 0.06 5.58
N ARG A 33 -16.97 0.50 4.89
CA ARG A 33 -17.75 1.68 5.30
C ARG A 33 -18.42 1.49 6.66
N ARG A 34 -18.96 0.30 6.98
CA ARG A 34 -19.51 0.00 8.32
C ARG A 34 -18.43 0.10 9.39
N GLN A 35 -17.23 -0.43 9.14
CA GLN A 35 -16.12 -0.34 10.09
C GLN A 35 -15.63 1.09 10.27
N LEU A 36 -15.52 1.88 9.20
CA LEU A 36 -15.20 3.30 9.30
C LEU A 36 -16.24 4.07 10.13
N MET A 37 -17.53 3.79 9.94
CA MET A 37 -18.60 4.41 10.73
C MET A 37 -18.50 4.06 12.23
N ARG A 38 -18.11 2.82 12.56
CA ARG A 38 -17.89 2.40 13.96
C ARG A 38 -16.65 3.04 14.58
N ARG A 39 -15.56 3.14 13.80
CA ARG A 39 -14.28 3.72 14.21
C ARG A 39 -14.38 5.24 14.40
N ASP A 40 -14.84 5.95 13.38
CA ASP A 40 -14.78 7.41 13.31
C ASP A 40 -16.02 8.08 13.95
N LYS A 41 -17.19 7.43 13.91
CA LYS A 41 -18.49 7.87 14.46
C LYS A 41 -19.07 9.14 13.83
N HIS A 42 -18.23 10.07 13.40
CA HIS A 42 -18.56 11.35 12.79
C HIS A 42 -17.50 11.76 11.77
N CYS A 43 -17.65 12.92 11.14
CA CYS A 43 -16.61 13.52 10.32
C CYS A 43 -15.31 13.69 11.13
N THR A 44 -14.20 13.21 10.63
CA THR A 44 -12.91 13.20 11.34
C THR A 44 -12.19 14.54 11.31
N TYR A 45 -12.68 15.51 10.51
CA TYR A 45 -12.10 16.86 10.48
C TYR A 45 -12.28 17.56 11.82
N PRO A 46 -11.23 18.19 12.36
CA PRO A 46 -11.28 18.84 13.68
C PRO A 46 -12.45 19.81 13.83
N GLY A 47 -13.19 19.70 14.96
CA GLY A 47 -14.32 20.55 15.27
C GLY A 47 -15.59 20.29 14.46
N CYS A 48 -15.71 19.10 13.84
CA CYS A 48 -16.90 18.72 13.08
C CYS A 48 -17.62 17.53 13.72
N ASP A 49 -18.88 17.74 14.11
CA ASP A 49 -19.73 16.72 14.73
C ASP A 49 -20.75 16.08 13.76
N ARG A 50 -20.58 16.26 12.45
CA ARG A 50 -21.49 15.64 11.47
C ARG A 50 -21.44 14.14 11.56
N PRO A 51 -22.59 13.47 11.77
CA PRO A 51 -22.65 12.02 12.00
C PRO A 51 -22.12 11.24 10.78
N ALA A 52 -21.57 10.05 11.03
CA ALA A 52 -20.98 9.19 10.01
C ALA A 52 -21.93 8.90 8.81
N ALA A 53 -23.25 8.86 9.07
CA ALA A 53 -24.25 8.68 7.99
C ALA A 53 -24.23 9.79 6.92
N TRP A 54 -23.70 10.98 7.25
CA TRP A 54 -23.58 12.12 6.35
C TRP A 54 -22.15 12.36 5.85
N THR A 55 -21.35 11.30 5.88
CA THR A 55 -19.95 11.36 5.48
C THR A 55 -19.68 10.40 4.32
N ARG A 56 -18.56 10.63 3.65
CA ARG A 56 -17.98 9.72 2.65
C ARG A 56 -16.63 9.23 3.14
N ALA A 57 -16.28 8.01 2.76
CA ALA A 57 -14.94 7.50 2.97
C ALA A 57 -13.98 8.19 1.98
N HIS A 58 -12.90 8.74 2.53
CA HIS A 58 -11.86 9.47 1.81
C HIS A 58 -10.54 8.70 1.95
N HIS A 59 -9.80 8.57 0.85
CA HIS A 59 -8.44 8.03 0.87
C HIS A 59 -7.50 9.11 1.37
N VAL A 60 -6.83 8.87 2.49
CA VAL A 60 -5.84 9.82 3.05
C VAL A 60 -4.66 9.96 2.09
N LEU A 61 -4.01 8.87 1.72
CA LEU A 61 -3.16 8.83 0.53
C LEU A 61 -4.09 8.59 -0.67
N HIS A 62 -4.16 9.54 -1.59
CA HIS A 62 -5.10 9.49 -2.68
C HIS A 62 -4.87 8.27 -3.57
N TRP A 63 -5.95 7.72 -4.13
CA TRP A 63 -5.90 6.60 -5.06
C TRP A 63 -4.95 6.84 -6.24
N TRP A 64 -4.92 8.06 -6.77
CA TRP A 64 -4.02 8.47 -7.86
C TRP A 64 -2.54 8.49 -7.47
N ASP A 65 -2.26 8.62 -6.18
CA ASP A 65 -0.91 8.58 -5.62
C ASP A 65 -0.60 7.20 -5.01
N HIS A 66 -1.20 6.13 -5.57
CA HIS A 66 -1.05 4.75 -5.15
C HIS A 66 -1.59 4.40 -3.75
N GLY A 67 -2.51 5.19 -3.22
CA GLY A 67 -3.23 4.86 -2.00
C GLY A 67 -4.13 3.64 -2.18
N ARG A 68 -4.14 2.74 -1.19
CA ARG A 68 -4.97 1.53 -1.19
C ARG A 68 -6.33 1.81 -0.56
N SER A 69 -7.35 1.01 -0.94
CA SER A 69 -8.67 1.04 -0.29
C SER A 69 -8.67 0.16 0.96
N GLU A 70 -7.93 0.60 1.97
CA GLU A 70 -7.74 -0.07 3.25
C GLU A 70 -8.19 0.84 4.39
N LEU A 71 -8.55 0.25 5.55
CA LEU A 71 -9.04 1.00 6.70
C LEU A 71 -7.99 1.96 7.28
N ASP A 72 -6.71 1.61 7.19
CA ASP A 72 -5.59 2.44 7.64
C ASP A 72 -5.23 3.57 6.68
N ASN A 73 -5.83 3.58 5.48
CA ASN A 73 -5.75 4.69 4.53
C ASN A 73 -7.08 5.43 4.36
N ALA A 74 -8.00 5.29 5.28
CA ALA A 74 -9.36 5.83 5.14
C ALA A 74 -9.74 6.76 6.29
N ALA A 75 -10.48 7.82 5.96
CA ALA A 75 -11.08 8.75 6.91
C ALA A 75 -12.50 9.12 6.50
N LEU A 76 -13.42 9.26 7.46
CA LEU A 76 -14.76 9.76 7.18
C LEU A 76 -14.77 11.29 7.13
N LEU A 77 -15.21 11.86 6.01
CA LEU A 77 -15.38 13.30 5.83
C LEU A 77 -16.78 13.64 5.34
N CYS A 78 -17.38 14.69 5.91
CA CYS A 78 -18.58 15.28 5.33
C CYS A 78 -18.23 16.04 4.03
N GLU A 79 -19.22 16.30 3.19
CA GLU A 79 -19.02 16.92 1.86
C GLU A 79 -18.19 18.22 1.94
N ARG A 80 -18.51 19.10 2.91
CA ARG A 80 -17.76 20.35 3.11
C ARG A 80 -16.28 20.10 3.41
N HIS A 81 -15.98 19.20 4.36
CA HIS A 81 -14.61 18.97 4.79
C HIS A 81 -13.83 18.12 3.79
N HIS A 82 -14.51 17.25 3.04
CA HIS A 82 -13.92 16.56 1.90
C HIS A 82 -13.38 17.56 0.85
N THR A 83 -14.18 18.59 0.53
CA THR A 83 -13.75 19.67 -0.36
C THR A 83 -12.58 20.48 0.20
N ILE A 84 -12.63 20.86 1.49
CA ILE A 84 -11.56 21.62 2.15
C ILE A 84 -10.25 20.84 2.15
N VAL A 85 -10.28 19.55 2.50
CA VAL A 85 -9.10 18.67 2.53
C VAL A 85 -8.44 18.62 1.15
N HIS A 86 -9.23 18.46 0.09
CA HIS A 86 -8.69 18.46 -1.27
C HIS A 86 -8.14 19.82 -1.71
N GLN A 87 -8.89 20.91 -1.44
CA GLN A 87 -8.47 22.24 -1.86
C GLN A 87 -7.19 22.71 -1.16
N ARG A 88 -7.09 22.44 0.14
CA ARG A 88 -5.92 22.83 0.94
C ARG A 88 -4.82 21.80 0.96
N ARG A 89 -5.02 20.67 0.29
CA ARG A 89 -4.03 19.58 0.23
C ARG A 89 -3.57 19.16 1.63
N LEU A 90 -4.52 18.72 2.48
CA LEU A 90 -4.25 18.36 3.86
C LEU A 90 -3.96 16.86 4.00
N TRP A 91 -3.00 16.53 4.86
CA TRP A 91 -2.67 15.16 5.24
C TRP A 91 -3.33 14.75 6.55
N ALA A 92 -3.52 13.47 6.76
CA ALA A 92 -3.89 12.90 8.06
C ALA A 92 -3.09 11.65 8.38
N ASP A 93 -2.85 11.43 9.66
CA ASP A 93 -2.35 10.16 10.18
C ASP A 93 -3.52 9.30 10.63
N VAL A 94 -3.62 8.09 10.05
CA VAL A 94 -4.58 7.08 10.48
C VAL A 94 -3.89 6.11 11.42
N ARG A 95 -4.40 5.98 12.63
CA ARG A 95 -3.79 5.19 13.70
C ARG A 95 -4.59 3.92 13.96
N ARG A 96 -3.92 2.84 14.32
CA ARG A 96 -4.55 1.58 14.73
C ARG A 96 -5.16 1.67 16.13
N THR A 97 -4.58 2.49 17.00
CA THR A 97 -5.09 2.80 18.33
C THR A 97 -5.44 4.28 18.43
N PRO A 98 -6.52 4.65 19.13
CA PRO A 98 -6.90 6.04 19.26
C PRO A 98 -5.87 6.84 20.06
N ASP A 99 -5.82 8.14 19.81
CA ASP A 99 -5.04 9.07 20.63
C ASP A 99 -5.71 9.30 22.00
N LEU A 100 -5.09 10.17 22.81
CA LEU A 100 -5.60 10.52 24.15
C LEU A 100 -7.01 11.16 24.12
N HIS A 101 -7.46 11.63 22.96
CA HIS A 101 -8.78 12.19 22.73
C HIS A 101 -9.76 11.21 22.07
N GLY A 102 -9.36 9.93 21.93
CA GLY A 102 -10.17 8.91 21.29
C GLY A 102 -10.22 8.97 19.76
N ARG A 103 -9.32 9.73 19.11
CA ARG A 103 -9.30 9.92 17.65
C ARG A 103 -8.38 8.92 16.99
N PHE A 104 -8.87 8.26 15.95
CA PHE A 104 -8.06 7.39 15.09
C PHE A 104 -7.44 8.14 13.90
N VAL A 105 -8.02 9.29 13.53
CA VAL A 105 -7.56 10.11 12.41
C VAL A 105 -7.14 11.47 12.95
N VAL A 106 -5.90 11.84 12.71
CA VAL A 106 -5.31 13.13 13.16
C VAL A 106 -4.88 13.93 11.94
N TRP A 107 -5.58 15.04 11.68
CA TRP A 107 -5.32 15.92 10.53
C TRP A 107 -4.21 16.91 10.82
N ASP A 108 -3.26 17.03 9.89
CA ASP A 108 -2.36 18.16 9.78
C ASP A 108 -3.08 19.26 8.96
N LEU A 109 -3.40 20.37 9.63
CA LEU A 109 -4.13 21.48 9.03
C LEU A 109 -3.22 22.47 8.28
N THR A 110 -1.93 22.21 8.21
CA THR A 110 -0.98 23.00 7.41
C THR A 110 -1.31 22.83 5.93
N GLU A 111 -1.53 23.91 5.24
CA GLU A 111 -1.80 23.89 3.81
C GLU A 111 -0.62 23.28 3.04
N GLY A 112 -0.91 22.34 2.13
CA GLY A 112 0.14 21.60 1.40
C GLY A 112 0.79 20.48 2.19
N SER A 113 0.32 20.14 3.41
CA SER A 113 0.87 19.03 4.20
C SER A 113 0.80 17.68 3.46
N TYR A 114 -0.23 17.47 2.63
CA TYR A 114 -0.33 16.32 1.75
C TYR A 114 0.84 16.22 0.78
N ASP A 115 1.20 17.30 0.11
CA ASP A 115 2.27 17.31 -0.89
C ASP A 115 3.63 17.10 -0.23
N THR A 116 3.82 17.65 0.96
CA THR A 116 5.02 17.43 1.77
C THR A 116 5.18 15.95 2.14
N GLU A 117 4.11 15.34 2.64
CA GLU A 117 4.14 13.93 3.00
C GLU A 117 4.29 13.00 1.77
N LEU A 118 3.64 13.34 0.66
CA LEU A 118 3.80 12.61 -0.60
C LEU A 118 5.24 12.67 -1.11
N ALA A 119 5.87 13.84 -1.06
CA ALA A 119 7.28 14.00 -1.44
C ALA A 119 8.21 13.17 -0.54
N ARG A 120 7.97 13.16 0.78
CA ARG A 120 8.70 12.32 1.73
C ARG A 120 8.59 10.84 1.38
N ARG A 121 7.36 10.34 1.15
CA ARG A 121 7.10 8.93 0.78
C ARG A 121 7.76 8.55 -0.54
N ARG A 122 7.73 9.45 -1.53
CA ARG A 122 8.41 9.23 -2.82
C ARG A 122 9.93 9.16 -2.64
N ALA A 123 10.50 10.03 -1.83
CA ALA A 123 11.94 10.00 -1.53
C ALA A 123 12.34 8.72 -0.78
N GLU A 124 11.55 8.29 0.20
CA GLU A 124 11.78 7.03 0.93
C GLU A 124 11.66 5.81 0.00
N ARG A 125 10.67 5.80 -0.91
CA ARG A 125 10.55 4.73 -1.91
C ARG A 125 11.78 4.73 -2.82
N ALA A 126 12.16 5.87 -3.38
CA ALA A 126 13.33 5.98 -4.25
C ALA A 126 14.65 5.58 -3.55
N ALA A 127 14.78 5.86 -2.25
CA ALA A 127 15.94 5.44 -1.46
C ALA A 127 15.97 3.91 -1.21
N ASN A 128 14.80 3.27 -1.25
CA ASN A 128 14.64 1.82 -1.04
C ASN A 128 14.43 1.07 -2.37
N ASP A 129 14.30 1.77 -3.49
CA ASP A 129 14.18 1.13 -4.79
C ASP A 129 15.45 0.32 -5.10
N PRO A 130 15.31 -0.88 -5.66
CA PRO A 130 16.46 -1.64 -6.08
C PRO A 130 17.23 -0.84 -7.15
N PRO A 131 18.57 -0.92 -7.12
CA PRO A 131 19.35 -0.30 -8.18
C PRO A 131 18.96 -0.89 -9.54
N PRO A 132 19.13 -0.12 -10.65
CA PRO A 132 18.73 -0.57 -11.97
C PRO A 132 19.20 -1.99 -12.29
N LEU A 133 18.30 -2.81 -12.84
CA LEU A 133 18.63 -4.16 -13.26
C LEU A 133 19.43 -4.10 -14.56
N THR A 134 20.76 -4.19 -14.45
CA THR A 134 21.65 -4.30 -15.59
C THR A 134 21.90 -5.77 -15.96
N PRO A 135 22.34 -6.08 -17.19
CA PRO A 135 22.70 -7.44 -17.56
C PRO A 135 23.72 -8.08 -16.60
N GLU A 136 24.75 -7.31 -16.21
CA GLU A 136 25.80 -7.79 -15.30
C GLU A 136 25.25 -8.11 -13.92
N ARG A 137 24.31 -7.27 -13.44
CA ARG A 137 23.64 -7.48 -12.14
C ARG A 137 22.76 -8.71 -12.19
N TRP A 138 22.00 -8.90 -13.27
CA TRP A 138 21.18 -10.08 -13.49
C TRP A 138 22.03 -11.36 -13.55
N GLU A 139 23.13 -11.36 -14.27
CA GLU A 139 24.07 -12.48 -14.30
C GLU A 139 24.64 -12.79 -12.90
N ALA A 140 24.91 -11.76 -12.08
CA ALA A 140 25.36 -11.96 -10.71
C ALA A 140 24.29 -12.63 -9.85
N ILE A 141 23.02 -12.24 -10.00
CA ILE A 141 21.87 -12.88 -9.33
C ILE A 141 21.76 -14.35 -9.76
N LEU A 142 21.74 -14.63 -11.05
CA LEU A 142 21.67 -16.00 -11.56
C LEU A 142 22.85 -16.87 -11.12
N ARG A 143 24.04 -16.29 -11.00
CA ARG A 143 25.23 -16.98 -10.47
C ARG A 143 25.02 -17.33 -8.98
N GLY A 144 24.55 -16.39 -8.18
CA GLY A 144 24.26 -16.62 -6.77
C GLY A 144 23.18 -17.67 -6.56
N LEU A 145 22.10 -17.68 -7.36
CA LEU A 145 21.05 -18.71 -7.28
C LEU A 145 21.57 -20.13 -7.58
N ARG A 146 22.59 -20.26 -8.43
CA ARG A 146 23.23 -21.52 -8.79
C ARG A 146 24.44 -21.87 -7.93
N SER A 147 24.80 -21.01 -6.97
CA SER A 147 25.94 -21.24 -6.09
C SER A 147 25.65 -22.37 -5.13
N GLY A 148 26.68 -23.13 -4.75
CA GLY A 148 26.61 -24.09 -3.63
C GLY A 148 26.65 -23.43 -2.25
N ASP A 149 26.86 -22.11 -2.17
CA ASP A 149 26.90 -21.35 -0.93
C ASP A 149 25.52 -20.81 -0.56
N LEU A 150 25.03 -21.18 0.62
CA LEU A 150 23.72 -20.76 1.11
C LEU A 150 23.60 -19.24 1.26
N ALA A 151 24.65 -18.55 1.68
CA ALA A 151 24.63 -17.11 1.85
C ALA A 151 24.48 -16.38 0.48
N GLU A 152 25.20 -16.87 -0.53
CA GLU A 152 25.06 -16.36 -1.90
C GLU A 152 23.66 -16.63 -2.48
N GLN A 153 23.11 -17.82 -2.23
CA GLN A 153 21.75 -18.16 -2.65
C GLN A 153 20.70 -17.26 -1.97
N LEU A 154 20.79 -17.05 -0.67
CA LEU A 154 19.86 -16.19 0.08
C LEU A 154 19.96 -14.73 -0.40
N TRP A 155 21.17 -14.23 -0.63
CA TRP A 155 21.37 -12.90 -1.20
C TRP A 155 20.73 -12.79 -2.58
N ALA A 156 20.97 -13.74 -3.46
CA ALA A 156 20.47 -13.73 -4.83
C ALA A 156 18.92 -13.82 -4.87
N ARG A 157 18.30 -14.66 -4.03
CA ARG A 157 16.84 -14.76 -3.88
C ARG A 157 16.25 -13.43 -3.41
N HIS A 158 16.85 -12.80 -2.41
CA HIS A 158 16.42 -11.48 -1.93
C HIS A 158 16.51 -10.41 -3.01
N GLN A 159 17.59 -10.40 -3.81
CA GLN A 159 17.74 -9.46 -4.92
C GLN A 159 16.72 -9.74 -6.03
N ALA A 160 16.51 -10.99 -6.42
CA ALA A 160 15.53 -11.36 -7.44
C ALA A 160 14.11 -10.93 -7.04
N GLN A 161 13.75 -11.10 -5.78
CA GLN A 161 12.44 -10.73 -5.25
C GLN A 161 12.12 -9.24 -5.38
N TRP A 162 13.14 -8.36 -5.36
CA TRP A 162 12.94 -6.92 -5.60
C TRP A 162 12.45 -6.60 -7.01
N TYR A 163 12.86 -7.40 -8.00
CA TYR A 163 12.50 -7.18 -9.39
C TYR A 163 11.21 -7.90 -9.81
N ASP A 164 10.74 -8.85 -8.97
CA ASP A 164 9.51 -9.60 -9.17
C ASP A 164 8.26 -8.86 -8.63
N GLN A 165 8.44 -7.88 -7.74
CA GLN A 165 7.34 -7.13 -7.11
C GLN A 165 6.89 -5.87 -7.88
N GLY A 166 7.39 -5.63 -9.09
CA GLY A 166 7.01 -4.49 -9.93
C GLY A 166 5.67 -4.71 -10.62
N ASP A 167 4.85 -3.65 -10.64
CA ASP A 167 3.63 -3.58 -11.46
C ASP A 167 3.92 -4.05 -12.89
N GLU A 168 3.11 -5.03 -13.36
CA GLU A 168 3.13 -5.60 -14.71
C GLU A 168 4.54 -5.92 -15.24
N ALA A 169 4.98 -7.15 -14.93
CA ALA A 169 6.01 -7.90 -15.65
C ALA A 169 7.10 -7.04 -16.31
N PHE A 170 7.96 -6.40 -15.53
CA PHE A 170 9.26 -5.99 -16.04
C PHE A 170 10.07 -7.27 -16.33
N VAL A 171 9.80 -7.87 -17.49
CA VAL A 171 10.70 -8.86 -18.07
C VAL A 171 11.79 -8.06 -18.74
N PRO A 172 13.05 -8.05 -18.21
CA PRO A 172 14.13 -7.38 -18.90
C PRO A 172 14.20 -7.90 -20.33
N THR A 173 14.43 -7.05 -21.32
CA THR A 173 14.54 -7.45 -22.74
C THR A 173 15.61 -8.50 -22.99
N PHE A 174 16.49 -8.74 -22.01
CA PHE A 174 17.53 -9.78 -21.98
C PHE A 174 17.14 -10.99 -21.08
N PHE A 175 15.92 -11.01 -20.52
CA PHE A 175 15.45 -12.11 -19.68
C PHE A 175 15.07 -13.32 -20.55
N ASP A 176 15.65 -14.48 -20.26
CA ASP A 176 15.21 -15.76 -20.82
C ASP A 176 14.39 -16.51 -19.76
N PRO A 177 13.06 -16.59 -19.91
CA PRO A 177 12.18 -17.28 -18.96
C PRO A 177 12.59 -18.71 -18.66
N ARG A 178 13.19 -19.41 -19.63
CA ARG A 178 13.64 -20.79 -19.50
C ARG A 178 14.78 -20.97 -18.49
N VAL A 179 15.60 -19.94 -18.34
CA VAL A 179 16.69 -19.92 -17.34
C VAL A 179 16.14 -19.71 -15.94
N TRP A 180 15.10 -18.89 -15.81
CA TRP A 180 14.40 -18.65 -14.53
C TRP A 180 13.68 -19.90 -14.03
N ASP A 181 12.91 -20.55 -14.92
CA ASP A 181 12.17 -21.78 -14.58
C ASP A 181 13.12 -22.94 -14.19
N ALA A 182 14.26 -23.06 -14.84
CA ALA A 182 15.28 -24.04 -14.50
C ALA A 182 15.91 -23.80 -13.10
N ALA A 183 16.10 -22.53 -12.72
CA ALA A 183 16.68 -22.18 -11.41
C ALA A 183 15.70 -22.36 -10.23
N ASN A 184 14.37 -22.35 -10.49
CA ASN A 184 13.34 -22.44 -9.46
C ASN A 184 12.68 -23.84 -9.37
N ASN A 185 12.92 -24.75 -10.33
CA ASN A 185 12.30 -26.09 -10.36
C ASN A 185 13.14 -27.21 -9.74
N ASP A 186 14.33 -26.94 -9.22
CA ASP A 186 15.19 -27.92 -8.53
C ASP A 186 15.00 -27.90 -6.99
N SER A 187 13.74 -27.78 -6.53
CA SER A 187 13.39 -27.85 -5.10
C SER A 187 12.36 -28.91 -4.83
#